data_9f2f833385aaa83c60652a4fcb5a439a
#
_entry.id   9f2f833385aaa83c60652a4fcb5a439a
#
_cell.length_a   1.000
_cell.length_b   1.000
_cell.length_c   1.000
_cell.angle_alpha   90.00
_cell.angle_beta   90.00
_cell.angle_gamma   90.00
#
_symmetry.space_group_name_H-M   'P 1'
#
loop_
_entity.id
_entity.type
_entity.pdbx_description
1 polymer ?
#
loop_
_entity_poly.entity_id
_entity_poly.type
_entity_poly.pdbx_seq_one_letter_code
_entity_poly.pdbx_strand_id
1 'polypeptide(L)'
;ATIVKGKSSISESEMKNLPSLGQEGVLKETKDGATMVVFSGDLDKALASMIIASGAAAYGKKVTIFFTFWGLSILKKQKVKKSGLAKLFDIMLPSKANNLPLSRMNMGGMGASMIKYIMKQKNVDSLPDMIEQAHQLGVKFVACTMSMDLMGIEKEELFDFVEYGGVATFIGDSEQANMQLFI
;
A
#
# COMPACT_ATOMS: atom_id res chain seq x y z
N ALA A 1 -36.17 7.59 -37.50
CA ALA A 1 -35.72 6.81 -36.33
C ALA A 1 -36.90 6.64 -35.37
N THR A 2 -37.46 5.42 -35.33
CA THR A 2 -38.66 5.08 -34.54
C THR A 2 -38.19 4.54 -33.19
N ILE A 3 -38.53 5.27 -32.12
CA ILE A 3 -38.26 4.83 -30.74
C ILE A 3 -39.41 3.89 -30.34
N VAL A 4 -39.09 2.61 -30.15
CA VAL A 4 -40.05 1.62 -29.60
C VAL A 4 -40.06 1.79 -28.08
N LYS A 5 -41.16 2.36 -27.55
CA LYS A 5 -41.50 2.36 -26.12
C LYS A 5 -42.02 0.98 -25.73
N GLY A 6 -41.17 0.15 -25.12
CA GLY A 6 -41.63 -1.06 -24.44
C GLY A 6 -42.30 -0.69 -23.11
N LYS A 7 -43.60 -0.73 -23.02
CA LYS A 7 -44.37 -0.79 -21.77
C LYS A 7 -44.33 -2.23 -21.27
N SER A 8 -43.56 -2.53 -20.25
CA SER A 8 -43.79 -3.70 -19.43
C SER A 8 -44.66 -3.28 -18.23
N SER A 9 -45.96 -3.49 -18.37
CA SER A 9 -46.90 -3.36 -17.27
C SER A 9 -46.95 -4.70 -16.56
N ILE A 10 -46.28 -4.79 -15.39
CA ILE A 10 -46.46 -5.90 -14.45
C ILE A 10 -47.89 -5.73 -13.91
N SER A 11 -48.71 -6.80 -13.99
CA SER A 11 -50.08 -6.78 -13.49
C SER A 11 -50.13 -6.74 -11.98
N GLU A 12 -51.14 -6.11 -11.37
CA GLU A 12 -51.33 -6.04 -9.92
C GLU A 12 -51.42 -7.44 -9.25
N SER A 13 -51.81 -8.46 -10.02
CA SER A 13 -51.82 -9.85 -9.55
C SER A 13 -50.45 -10.48 -9.43
N GLU A 14 -49.49 -10.03 -10.23
CA GLU A 14 -48.09 -10.47 -10.14
C GLU A 14 -47.36 -9.79 -8.98
N MET A 15 -47.73 -8.57 -8.60
CA MET A 15 -47.17 -7.90 -7.41
C MET A 15 -47.60 -8.55 -6.08
N LYS A 16 -48.76 -9.25 -6.04
CA LYS A 16 -49.20 -9.94 -4.82
C LYS A 16 -48.51 -11.25 -4.56
N ASN A 17 -47.85 -11.83 -5.55
CA ASN A 17 -47.13 -13.10 -5.42
C ASN A 17 -45.59 -12.94 -5.37
N LEU A 18 -45.08 -11.72 -5.27
CA LEU A 18 -43.66 -11.56 -4.88
C LEU A 18 -43.52 -12.02 -3.42
N PRO A 19 -42.64 -12.99 -3.14
CA PRO A 19 -42.29 -13.30 -1.77
C PRO A 19 -41.87 -11.99 -1.11
N SER A 20 -42.52 -11.66 0.03
CA SER A 20 -42.09 -10.54 0.87
C SER A 20 -40.61 -10.74 1.17
N LEU A 21 -39.74 -10.02 0.49
CA LEU A 21 -38.36 -9.86 0.88
C LEU A 21 -38.42 -9.26 2.28
N GLY A 22 -38.23 -10.15 3.29
CA GLY A 22 -38.20 -9.76 4.67
C GLY A 22 -37.30 -8.55 4.80
N GLN A 23 -37.80 -7.52 5.45
CA GLN A 23 -37.03 -6.34 5.85
C GLN A 23 -36.02 -6.75 6.94
N GLU A 24 -35.11 -7.61 6.60
CA GLU A 24 -33.84 -7.81 7.24
C GLU A 24 -32.78 -7.75 6.14
N GLY A 25 -32.78 -6.63 5.43
CA GLY A 25 -31.58 -6.17 4.79
C GLY A 25 -30.61 -5.83 5.89
N VAL A 26 -29.86 -6.85 6.39
CA VAL A 26 -28.57 -6.62 7.00
C VAL A 26 -27.83 -5.76 5.99
N LEU A 27 -27.70 -4.47 6.31
CA LEU A 27 -26.82 -3.55 5.59
C LEU A 27 -25.45 -4.21 5.72
N LYS A 28 -25.08 -5.01 4.71
CA LYS A 28 -23.76 -5.58 4.61
C LYS A 28 -22.84 -4.37 4.59
N GLU A 29 -22.18 -4.12 5.73
CA GLU A 29 -21.20 -3.03 5.80
C GLU A 29 -20.34 -3.11 4.54
N THR A 30 -20.45 -2.12 3.69
CA THR A 30 -19.68 -2.11 2.45
C THR A 30 -18.23 -1.94 2.86
N LYS A 31 -17.46 -3.02 2.73
CA LYS A 31 -16.02 -2.97 2.96
C LYS A 31 -15.45 -1.88 2.06
N ASP A 32 -14.86 -0.87 2.64
CA ASP A 32 -14.33 0.28 1.89
C ASP A 32 -12.86 0.55 2.17
N GLY A 33 -12.13 -0.47 2.60
CA GLY A 33 -10.69 -0.41 2.81
C GLY A 33 -9.89 -0.81 1.57
N ALA A 34 -8.63 -0.41 1.55
CA ALA A 34 -7.61 -0.90 0.65
C ALA A 34 -6.40 -1.38 1.45
N THR A 35 -5.92 -2.59 1.17
CA THR A 35 -4.72 -3.12 1.81
C THR A 35 -3.69 -3.52 0.77
N MET A 36 -2.42 -3.30 1.10
CA MET A 36 -1.30 -3.70 0.25
C MET A 36 -0.26 -4.42 1.09
N VAL A 37 0.28 -5.52 0.56
CA VAL A 37 1.54 -6.09 1.02
C VAL A 37 2.65 -5.58 0.11
N VAL A 38 3.62 -4.89 0.68
CA VAL A 38 4.81 -4.45 -0.03
C VAL A 38 5.98 -5.31 0.42
N PHE A 39 6.35 -6.25 -0.44
CA PHE A 39 7.43 -7.20 -0.22
C PHE A 39 8.74 -6.72 -0.85
N SER A 40 8.66 -6.06 -2.00
CA SER A 40 9.83 -5.64 -2.77
C SER A 40 10.42 -4.33 -2.24
N GLY A 41 11.74 -4.24 -2.24
CA GLY A 41 12.51 -3.03 -1.92
C GLY A 41 12.96 -2.24 -3.16
N ASP A 42 12.32 -2.43 -4.31
CA ASP A 42 12.67 -1.73 -5.55
C ASP A 42 12.00 -0.35 -5.64
N LEU A 43 12.73 0.63 -6.16
CA LEU A 43 12.26 2.02 -6.25
C LEU A 43 10.99 2.17 -7.08
N ASP A 44 10.90 1.53 -8.23
CA ASP A 44 9.76 1.58 -9.13
C ASP A 44 8.49 0.98 -8.51
N LYS A 45 8.63 -0.11 -7.76
CA LYS A 45 7.53 -0.73 -7.02
C LYS A 45 7.11 0.11 -5.81
N ALA A 46 8.09 0.71 -5.12
CA ALA A 46 7.81 1.63 -4.03
C ALA A 46 7.03 2.86 -4.50
N LEU A 47 7.43 3.47 -5.62
CA LEU A 47 6.73 4.59 -6.24
C LEU A 47 5.29 4.20 -6.63
N ALA A 48 5.11 3.03 -7.28
CA ALA A 48 3.79 2.52 -7.65
C ALA A 48 2.91 2.33 -6.42
N SER A 49 3.46 1.75 -5.33
CA SER A 49 2.73 1.54 -4.07
C SER A 49 2.25 2.87 -3.48
N MET A 50 3.09 3.90 -3.46
CA MET A 50 2.72 5.23 -2.93
C MET A 50 1.66 5.91 -3.80
N ILE A 51 1.79 5.84 -5.12
CA ILE A 51 0.80 6.42 -6.05
C ILE A 51 -0.57 5.76 -5.84
N ILE A 52 -0.62 4.43 -5.78
CA ILE A 52 -1.87 3.70 -5.59
C ILE A 52 -2.47 3.98 -4.21
N ALA A 53 -1.64 3.97 -3.15
CA ALA A 53 -2.09 4.24 -1.80
C ALA A 53 -2.66 5.64 -1.63
N SER A 54 -1.94 6.65 -2.12
CA SER A 54 -2.40 8.05 -2.07
C SER A 54 -3.66 8.25 -2.90
N GLY A 55 -3.76 7.64 -4.08
CA GLY A 55 -4.97 7.68 -4.91
C GLY A 55 -6.17 7.02 -4.21
N ALA A 56 -5.99 5.87 -3.58
CA ALA A 56 -7.04 5.19 -2.83
C ALA A 56 -7.48 6.00 -1.60
N ALA A 57 -6.54 6.59 -0.86
CA ALA A 57 -6.83 7.47 0.28
C ALA A 57 -7.57 8.75 -0.16
N ALA A 58 -7.14 9.39 -1.24
CA ALA A 58 -7.82 10.55 -1.82
C ALA A 58 -9.24 10.22 -2.32
N TYR A 59 -9.49 8.97 -2.73
CA TYR A 59 -10.81 8.47 -3.08
C TYR A 59 -11.70 8.19 -1.85
N GLY A 60 -11.16 8.33 -0.64
CA GLY A 60 -11.89 8.13 0.63
C GLY A 60 -11.73 6.74 1.25
N LYS A 61 -10.86 5.88 0.70
CA LYS A 61 -10.62 4.55 1.27
C LYS A 61 -9.74 4.62 2.52
N LYS A 62 -10.01 3.72 3.49
CA LYS A 62 -9.05 3.44 4.57
C LYS A 62 -7.94 2.57 4.01
N VAL A 63 -6.73 3.10 3.92
CA VAL A 63 -5.59 2.41 3.30
C VAL A 63 -4.62 1.93 4.36
N THR A 64 -4.27 0.64 4.32
CA THR A 64 -3.19 0.04 5.12
C THR A 64 -2.15 -0.58 4.20
N ILE A 65 -0.89 -0.23 4.39
CA ILE A 65 0.24 -0.86 3.71
C ILE A 65 1.06 -1.66 4.73
N PHE A 66 1.21 -2.95 4.48
CA PHE A 66 2.01 -3.86 5.30
C PHE A 66 3.35 -4.14 4.61
N PHE A 67 4.42 -3.67 5.22
CA PHE A 67 5.77 -3.83 4.70
C PHE A 67 6.44 -5.04 5.33
N THR A 68 6.97 -5.91 4.49
CA THR A 68 7.65 -7.12 4.94
C THR A 68 8.92 -7.35 4.12
N PHE A 69 9.88 -8.06 4.67
CA PHE A 69 11.17 -8.36 4.06
C PHE A 69 11.84 -7.14 3.40
N TRP A 70 12.14 -7.20 2.10
CA TRP A 70 12.84 -6.14 1.37
C TRP A 70 12.05 -4.82 1.33
N GLY A 71 10.71 -4.90 1.41
CA GLY A 71 9.82 -3.74 1.48
C GLY A 71 10.09 -2.85 2.69
N LEU A 72 10.63 -3.39 3.80
CA LEU A 72 11.03 -2.60 4.97
C LEU A 72 12.08 -1.54 4.65
N SER A 73 12.89 -1.75 3.60
CA SER A 73 13.88 -0.77 3.15
C SER A 73 13.27 0.55 2.67
N ILE A 74 12.00 0.52 2.24
CA ILE A 74 11.23 1.71 1.83
C ILE A 74 10.97 2.65 3.02
N LEU A 75 10.83 2.08 4.20
CA LEU A 75 10.50 2.82 5.42
C LEU A 75 11.74 3.38 6.16
N LYS A 76 12.94 3.16 5.64
CA LYS A 76 14.18 3.59 6.32
C LYS A 76 14.43 5.10 6.10
N LYS A 77 14.48 5.85 7.20
CA LYS A 77 14.84 7.29 7.22
C LYS A 77 16.34 7.51 7.46
N GLN A 78 16.97 6.62 8.19
CA GLN A 78 18.39 6.75 8.60
C GLN A 78 19.05 5.40 8.85
N LYS A 79 20.38 5.41 8.91
CA LYS A 79 21.15 4.27 9.40
C LYS A 79 21.44 4.39 10.88
N VAL A 80 21.36 3.24 11.58
CA VAL A 80 21.80 3.09 12.97
C VAL A 80 23.05 2.20 13.00
N LYS A 81 24.01 2.49 13.89
CA LYS A 81 25.21 1.66 14.02
C LYS A 81 24.83 0.30 14.62
N LYS A 82 25.12 -0.76 13.89
CA LYS A 82 24.82 -2.14 14.28
C LYS A 82 26.09 -2.95 14.53
N SER A 83 25.95 -4.04 15.29
CA SER A 83 27.00 -5.00 15.56
C SER A 83 26.56 -6.43 15.19
N GLY A 84 27.50 -7.37 15.06
CA GLY A 84 27.21 -8.78 14.79
C GLY A 84 26.59 -9.04 13.41
N LEU A 85 25.70 -10.02 13.32
CA LEU A 85 25.03 -10.43 12.07
C LEU A 85 24.16 -9.34 11.47
N ALA A 86 23.56 -8.48 12.29
CA ALA A 86 22.76 -7.34 11.81
C ALA A 86 23.58 -6.37 10.95
N LYS A 87 24.89 -6.26 11.18
CA LYS A 87 25.80 -5.46 10.36
C LYS A 87 25.93 -6.01 8.93
N LEU A 88 25.84 -7.32 8.73
CA LEU A 88 25.91 -7.91 7.39
C LEU A 88 24.69 -7.50 6.56
N PHE A 89 23.48 -7.54 7.14
CA PHE A 89 22.28 -7.05 6.48
C PHE A 89 22.32 -5.55 6.23
N ASP A 90 22.91 -4.76 7.14
CA ASP A 90 23.05 -3.32 6.96
C ASP A 90 23.96 -2.93 5.78
N ILE A 91 24.91 -3.78 5.42
CA ILE A 91 25.75 -3.59 4.23
C ILE A 91 24.98 -3.96 2.95
N MET A 92 24.12 -4.97 3.00
CA MET A 92 23.34 -5.47 1.85
C MET A 92 22.11 -4.65 1.58
N LEU A 93 21.46 -4.11 2.62
CA LEU A 93 20.22 -3.34 2.49
C LEU A 93 20.49 -1.88 2.14
N PRO A 94 19.59 -1.26 1.33
CA PRO A 94 19.63 0.18 1.11
C PRO A 94 19.59 0.95 2.43
N SER A 95 20.40 1.99 2.53
CA SER A 95 20.56 2.75 3.78
C SER A 95 19.38 3.66 4.10
N LYS A 96 18.62 4.05 3.09
CA LYS A 96 17.47 4.99 3.16
C LYS A 96 16.51 4.73 2.01
N ALA A 97 15.26 5.14 2.17
CA ALA A 97 14.24 5.11 1.12
C ALA A 97 14.71 5.74 -0.21
N ASN A 98 15.56 6.76 -0.13
CA ASN A 98 16.08 7.43 -1.33
C ASN A 98 17.19 6.62 -2.06
N ASN A 99 17.67 5.53 -1.52
CA ASN A 99 18.79 4.75 -2.08
C ASN A 99 18.35 3.38 -2.63
N LEU A 100 17.07 3.21 -2.91
CA LEU A 100 16.55 1.96 -3.44
C LEU A 100 17.02 1.71 -4.88
N PRO A 101 17.33 0.45 -5.24
CA PRO A 101 17.62 0.05 -6.62
C PRO A 101 16.34 0.02 -7.46
N LEU A 102 16.48 -0.06 -8.78
CA LEU A 102 15.37 -0.41 -9.67
C LEU A 102 15.25 -1.93 -9.79
N SER A 103 14.03 -2.42 -10.02
CA SER A 103 13.74 -3.84 -10.27
C SER A 103 14.41 -4.34 -11.55
N ARG A 104 14.48 -3.49 -12.57
CA ARG A 104 15.15 -3.73 -13.85
C ARG A 104 15.98 -2.52 -14.25
N MET A 105 16.99 -2.74 -15.10
CA MET A 105 17.85 -1.68 -15.64
C MET A 105 18.58 -0.88 -14.54
N ASN A 106 18.85 -1.50 -13.39
CA ASN A 106 19.51 -0.79 -12.28
C ASN A 106 20.97 -0.40 -12.62
N MET A 107 21.68 -1.20 -13.44
CA MET A 107 23.03 -0.91 -13.99
C MET A 107 23.98 -0.31 -12.93
N GLY A 108 24.09 -0.95 -11.77
CA GLY A 108 24.91 -0.46 -10.65
C GLY A 108 24.40 0.82 -10.00
N GLY A 109 23.09 1.13 -10.12
CA GLY A 109 22.47 2.33 -9.55
C GLY A 109 22.30 3.50 -10.53
N MET A 110 22.88 3.41 -11.74
CA MET A 110 22.73 4.47 -12.74
C MET A 110 21.27 4.61 -13.19
N GLY A 111 20.55 3.50 -13.35
CA GLY A 111 19.12 3.52 -13.70
C GLY A 111 18.27 4.23 -12.66
N ALA A 112 18.47 3.94 -11.37
CA ALA A 112 17.77 4.63 -10.30
C ALA A 112 18.09 6.14 -10.27
N SER A 113 19.34 6.52 -10.52
CA SER A 113 19.76 7.93 -10.60
C SER A 113 19.09 8.64 -11.77
N MET A 114 19.00 7.97 -12.93
CA MET A 114 18.33 8.52 -14.12
C MET A 114 16.83 8.75 -13.88
N ILE A 115 16.14 7.77 -13.28
CA ILE A 115 14.72 7.91 -12.97
C ILE A 115 14.49 9.10 -12.02
N LYS A 116 15.28 9.23 -10.95
CA LYS A 116 15.19 10.35 -10.02
C LYS A 116 15.45 11.71 -10.71
N TYR A 117 16.40 11.76 -11.64
CA TYR A 117 16.64 12.95 -12.42
C TYR A 117 15.44 13.34 -13.29
N ILE A 118 14.83 12.34 -13.97
CA ILE A 118 13.62 12.55 -14.77
C ILE A 118 12.45 13.00 -13.88
N MET A 119 12.25 12.36 -12.73
CA MET A 119 11.23 12.77 -11.75
C MET A 119 11.38 14.23 -11.38
N LYS A 120 12.60 14.66 -11.04
CA LYS A 120 12.89 16.07 -10.73
C LYS A 120 12.57 17.01 -11.89
N GLN A 121 12.92 16.65 -13.13
CA GLN A 121 12.60 17.44 -14.33
C GLN A 121 11.09 17.54 -14.60
N LYS A 122 10.35 16.53 -14.25
CA LYS A 122 8.89 16.46 -14.43
C LYS A 122 8.11 16.97 -13.22
N ASN A 123 8.78 17.54 -12.21
CA ASN A 123 8.18 17.97 -10.94
C ASN A 123 7.40 16.84 -10.24
N VAL A 124 7.91 15.60 -10.32
CA VAL A 124 7.39 14.47 -9.56
C VAL A 124 8.16 14.39 -8.24
N ASP A 125 7.43 14.28 -7.15
CA ASP A 125 7.99 14.23 -5.80
C ASP A 125 8.92 13.04 -5.60
N SER A 126 9.88 13.19 -4.69
CA SER A 126 10.77 12.09 -4.33
C SER A 126 10.00 11.01 -3.54
N LEU A 127 10.52 9.78 -3.51
CA LEU A 127 9.88 8.71 -2.74
C LEU A 127 9.67 9.07 -1.26
N PRO A 128 10.64 9.66 -0.53
CA PRO A 128 10.40 10.13 0.84
C PRO A 128 9.25 11.14 0.95
N ASP A 129 9.15 12.09 0.03
CA ASP A 129 8.08 13.09 0.03
C ASP A 129 6.72 12.43 -0.25
N MET A 130 6.67 11.47 -1.17
CA MET A 130 5.45 10.70 -1.44
C MET A 130 5.00 9.84 -0.26
N ILE A 131 5.94 9.28 0.51
CA ILE A 131 5.65 8.53 1.75
C ILE A 131 5.02 9.47 2.78
N GLU A 132 5.61 10.64 2.98
CA GLU A 132 5.09 11.66 3.91
C GLU A 132 3.70 12.15 3.49
N GLN A 133 3.49 12.43 2.22
CA GLN A 133 2.18 12.83 1.68
C GLN A 133 1.14 11.72 1.87
N ALA A 134 1.48 10.46 1.60
CA ALA A 134 0.58 9.34 1.83
C ALA A 134 0.20 9.21 3.31
N HIS A 135 1.16 9.41 4.23
CA HIS A 135 0.88 9.48 5.66
C HIS A 135 -0.08 10.62 6.01
N GLN A 136 0.14 11.82 5.48
CA GLN A 136 -0.73 12.98 5.69
C GLN A 136 -2.16 12.75 5.16
N LEU A 137 -2.32 11.93 4.12
CA LEU A 137 -3.62 11.49 3.60
C LEU A 137 -4.28 10.39 4.46
N GLY A 138 -3.66 9.98 5.56
CA GLY A 138 -4.19 8.98 6.49
C GLY A 138 -3.88 7.53 6.09
N VAL A 139 -2.93 7.30 5.18
CA VAL A 139 -2.44 5.95 4.90
C VAL A 139 -1.71 5.40 6.12
N LYS A 140 -2.11 4.22 6.57
CA LYS A 140 -1.48 3.49 7.66
C LYS A 140 -0.30 2.67 7.15
N PHE A 141 0.86 2.86 7.75
CA PHE A 141 2.10 2.16 7.42
C PHE A 141 2.43 1.16 8.54
N VAL A 142 2.46 -0.12 8.22
CA VAL A 142 2.73 -1.20 9.19
C VAL A 142 3.97 -1.96 8.80
N ALA A 143 4.97 -1.98 9.67
CA ALA A 143 6.19 -2.79 9.52
C ALA A 143 6.01 -4.16 10.17
N CYS A 144 6.33 -5.23 9.45
CA CYS A 144 6.30 -6.59 9.95
C CYS A 144 7.40 -6.83 10.99
N THR A 145 7.03 -7.02 12.26
CA THR A 145 7.99 -7.22 13.36
C THR A 145 8.88 -8.44 13.14
N MET A 146 8.30 -9.57 12.70
CA MET A 146 9.08 -10.78 12.40
C MET A 146 10.15 -10.52 11.32
N SER A 147 9.81 -9.79 10.27
CA SER A 147 10.77 -9.46 9.21
C SER A 147 11.83 -8.46 9.69
N MET A 148 11.45 -7.53 10.56
CA MET A 148 12.42 -6.62 11.21
C MET A 148 13.44 -7.41 12.02
N ASP A 149 13.01 -8.36 12.85
CA ASP A 149 13.88 -9.20 13.66
C ASP A 149 14.83 -10.04 12.79
N LEU A 150 14.29 -10.68 11.73
CA LEU A 150 15.09 -11.49 10.80
C LEU A 150 16.15 -10.68 10.06
N MET A 151 15.83 -9.45 9.67
CA MET A 151 16.72 -8.58 8.90
C MET A 151 17.54 -7.63 9.77
N GLY A 152 17.36 -7.70 11.10
CA GLY A 152 18.06 -6.84 12.05
C GLY A 152 17.74 -5.36 11.84
N ILE A 153 16.51 -5.01 11.47
CA ILE A 153 16.07 -3.64 11.30
C ILE A 153 15.51 -3.14 12.63
N GLU A 154 16.05 -2.02 13.12
CA GLU A 154 15.63 -1.41 14.38
C GLU A 154 14.56 -0.34 14.12
N LYS A 155 13.70 -0.10 15.12
CA LYS A 155 12.61 0.88 15.03
C LYS A 155 13.11 2.29 14.71
N GLU A 156 14.23 2.64 15.26
CA GLU A 156 14.89 3.94 15.11
C GLU A 156 15.36 4.23 13.69
N GLU A 157 15.45 3.19 12.85
CA GLU A 157 15.79 3.34 11.43
C GLU A 157 14.60 3.79 10.58
N LEU A 158 13.37 3.51 11.05
CA LEU A 158 12.14 3.74 10.29
C LEU A 158 11.56 5.13 10.56
N PHE A 159 10.64 5.56 9.70
CA PHE A 159 9.87 6.78 9.94
C PHE A 159 9.09 6.68 11.26
N ASP A 160 8.94 7.80 11.97
CA ASP A 160 8.38 7.84 13.33
C ASP A 160 6.88 7.48 13.38
N PHE A 161 6.17 7.64 12.27
CA PHE A 161 4.75 7.32 12.15
C PHE A 161 4.46 5.86 11.79
N VAL A 162 5.50 5.04 11.59
CA VAL A 162 5.33 3.62 11.23
C VAL A 162 4.81 2.84 12.44
N GLU A 163 3.72 2.13 12.25
CA GLU A 163 3.20 1.16 13.21
C GLU A 163 3.90 -0.19 13.06
N TYR A 164 3.85 -0.99 14.12
CA TYR A 164 4.51 -2.30 14.16
C TYR A 164 3.46 -3.38 14.36
N GLY A 165 3.46 -4.40 13.51
CA GLY A 165 2.46 -5.46 13.59
C GLY A 165 2.93 -6.76 12.96
N GLY A 166 2.17 -7.81 13.25
CA GLY A 166 2.35 -9.12 12.63
C GLY A 166 1.31 -9.38 11.53
N VAL A 167 1.35 -10.58 10.95
CA VAL A 167 0.40 -11.03 9.92
C VAL A 167 -1.05 -10.93 10.41
N ALA A 168 -1.32 -11.21 11.69
CA ALA A 168 -2.67 -11.12 12.25
C ALA A 168 -3.25 -9.69 12.15
N THR A 169 -2.42 -8.66 12.38
CA THR A 169 -2.83 -7.26 12.21
C THR A 169 -3.21 -6.98 10.77
N PHE A 170 -2.39 -7.45 9.81
CA PHE A 170 -2.67 -7.28 8.38
C PHE A 170 -3.96 -8.00 7.95
N ILE A 171 -4.19 -9.23 8.42
CA ILE A 171 -5.41 -9.99 8.11
C ILE A 171 -6.64 -9.25 8.62
N GLY A 172 -6.62 -8.74 9.86
CA GLY A 172 -7.72 -7.95 10.41
C GLY A 172 -8.05 -6.70 9.59
N ASP A 173 -7.04 -5.94 9.17
CA ASP A 173 -7.24 -4.78 8.29
C ASP A 173 -7.75 -5.22 6.90
N SER A 174 -7.30 -6.38 6.39
CA SER A 174 -7.70 -6.91 5.08
C SER A 174 -9.15 -7.39 5.05
N GLU A 175 -9.70 -7.84 6.18
CA GLU A 175 -11.12 -8.23 6.27
C GLU A 175 -12.07 -7.06 6.01
N GLN A 176 -11.62 -5.83 6.27
CA GLN A 176 -12.37 -4.59 6.03
C GLN A 176 -12.07 -3.98 4.64
N ALA A 177 -11.22 -4.61 3.86
CA ALA A 177 -10.80 -4.11 2.55
C ALA A 177 -11.53 -4.82 1.40
N ASN A 178 -11.89 -4.05 0.38
CA ASN A 178 -12.39 -4.53 -0.90
C ASN A 178 -11.35 -4.46 -2.03
N MET A 179 -10.19 -3.87 -1.75
CA MET A 179 -9.03 -3.81 -2.64
C MET A 179 -7.82 -4.37 -1.90
N GLN A 180 -7.20 -5.41 -2.46
CA GLN A 180 -6.03 -6.05 -1.86
C GLN A 180 -4.96 -6.23 -2.93
N LEU A 181 -3.72 -5.81 -2.64
CA LEU A 181 -2.59 -5.88 -3.57
C LEU A 181 -1.37 -6.52 -2.91
N PHE A 182 -0.55 -7.16 -3.73
CA PHE A 182 0.77 -7.66 -3.37
C PHE A 182 1.81 -7.12 -4.36
N ILE A 183 2.85 -6.40 -3.88
CA ILE A 183 3.86 -5.68 -4.70
C ILE A 183 5.28 -6.03 -4.28
#